data_c2f9774afaf61cfe5529a826005c26a4
#
_entry.id   c2f9774afaf61cfe5529a826005c26a4
#
_cell.length_a   1.000
_cell.length_b   1.000
_cell.length_c   1.000
_cell.angle_alpha   90.00
_cell.angle_beta   90.00
_cell.angle_gamma   90.00
#
_symmetry.space_group_name_H-M   'P 1'
#
loop_
_entity.id
_entity.type
_entity.pdbx_description
1 polymer ?
#
loop_
_entity_poly.entity_id
_entity_poly.type
_entity_poly.pdbx_seq_one_letter_code
_entity_poly.pdbx_strand_id
1 'polypeptide(L)'
;MELLRNLFEGYPNLWGGGVAHSVLILSLVIAFGIMLAKIKVAGISLGVTWILFVGIVFGHFNLNLDEHLLHFLKEFGLILFVYSIGLQVGPGFFSAFKKGGFTLNVLAMTVVFAGVIITVSIHLITGIPITTMVGILSGAVTNTPGLGAAQQANSDLNGIDAPEIALGYAVAYPLGVVGCILSLLGLKYLLHINTKQEEAHAEQGLGHLQELTVRPVSLEVRNEALEGKRIKEIRPLVNRNFVVSRIRHHDGKKETELVNSDTVLHLQDKILVIATPIDMEAITAFFGKPIDMEWEQLNKELVSRRILITKPELNGKTLSQLKIRNNFGASVTRVNRSGVDLVAAPQLQLQMGDRVTIVGSELAVSHAEKVLGNSMKRLNHPNLIPIFLGIAFGISNKGNMFAAFKIAEPVKLGLAGGPLIVSILISRFGPQYKLITYTTMSANLMIREIGISLFLACVGLGAGRGFVETIIYEGGYVWIGYGIIITVLPLLLAGIIGRCVFKLNYYTLIGVLAGSTTNPPALAYCNDLTSCDAPAVGYATVYPLTMFLRVLTAQILILALG
;
A
#
# COMPACT_ATOMS: atom_id res chain seq x y z
N MET A 1 7.08 -31.28 37.16
CA MET A 1 7.62 -31.95 35.98
C MET A 1 6.51 -32.47 35.06
N GLU A 2 5.53 -33.20 35.58
CA GLU A 2 4.41 -33.76 34.80
C GLU A 2 3.53 -32.67 34.17
N LEU A 3 3.26 -31.59 34.89
CA LEU A 3 2.51 -30.45 34.38
C LEU A 3 3.23 -29.74 33.21
N LEU A 4 4.55 -29.59 33.28
CA LEU A 4 5.34 -29.04 32.17
C LEU A 4 5.37 -30.02 30.99
N ARG A 5 5.52 -31.32 31.25
CA ARG A 5 5.47 -32.33 30.19
C ARG A 5 4.12 -32.31 29.47
N ASN A 6 3.00 -32.33 30.21
CA ASN A 6 1.66 -32.26 29.64
C ASN A 6 1.39 -30.94 28.90
N LEU A 7 2.05 -29.86 29.30
CA LEU A 7 1.93 -28.56 28.62
C LEU A 7 2.61 -28.56 27.23
N PHE A 8 3.73 -29.29 27.10
CA PHE A 8 4.49 -29.40 25.84
C PHE A 8 4.11 -30.60 24.98
N GLU A 9 3.81 -31.74 25.57
CA GLU A 9 3.42 -32.99 24.89
C GLU A 9 1.90 -33.08 24.66
N GLY A 10 1.12 -32.25 25.38
CA GLY A 10 -0.34 -32.31 25.40
C GLY A 10 -0.92 -33.34 26.35
N TYR A 11 -2.22 -33.31 26.56
CA TYR A 11 -2.93 -34.30 27.39
C TYR A 11 -3.29 -35.52 26.55
N PRO A 12 -2.87 -36.74 26.91
CA PRO A 12 -3.08 -37.94 26.09
C PRO A 12 -4.53 -38.28 25.77
N ASN A 13 -5.45 -37.80 26.61
CA ASN A 13 -6.91 -38.02 26.48
C ASN A 13 -7.67 -36.86 25.87
N LEU A 14 -6.99 -35.77 25.45
CA LEU A 14 -7.59 -34.61 24.80
C LEU A 14 -7.02 -34.51 23.37
N TRP A 15 -7.88 -34.38 22.41
CA TRP A 15 -7.51 -34.16 21.01
C TRP A 15 -6.49 -33.02 20.89
N GLY A 16 -5.34 -33.31 20.29
CA GLY A 16 -4.28 -32.35 20.04
C GLY A 16 -3.70 -31.66 21.29
N GLY A 17 -3.81 -32.27 22.46
CA GLY A 17 -3.25 -31.73 23.70
C GLY A 17 -4.05 -30.59 24.36
N GLY A 18 -5.17 -30.22 23.78
CA GLY A 18 -6.08 -29.19 24.31
C GLY A 18 -5.71 -27.77 23.90
N VAL A 19 -6.61 -26.83 24.20
CA VAL A 19 -6.48 -25.41 23.81
C VAL A 19 -5.26 -24.75 24.45
N ALA A 20 -4.97 -25.05 25.72
CA ALA A 20 -3.83 -24.45 26.43
C ALA A 20 -2.48 -24.83 25.78
N HIS A 21 -2.30 -26.10 25.42
CA HIS A 21 -1.14 -26.59 24.68
C HIS A 21 -1.00 -25.87 23.33
N SER A 22 -2.08 -25.83 22.56
CA SER A 22 -2.11 -25.20 21.25
C SER A 22 -1.78 -23.70 21.32
N VAL A 23 -2.32 -22.98 22.30
CA VAL A 23 -2.01 -21.55 22.52
C VAL A 23 -0.55 -21.35 22.93
N LEU A 24 0.01 -22.24 23.76
CA LEU A 24 1.41 -22.18 24.17
C LEU A 24 2.33 -22.33 22.94
N ILE A 25 2.15 -23.42 22.18
CA ILE A 25 2.99 -23.68 20.99
C ILE A 25 2.90 -22.54 20.00
N LEU A 26 1.69 -22.08 19.67
CA LEU A 26 1.46 -20.95 18.76
C LEU A 26 2.16 -19.67 19.24
N SER A 27 2.03 -19.37 20.55
CA SER A 27 2.65 -18.18 21.14
C SER A 27 4.18 -18.26 21.10
N LEU A 28 4.77 -19.42 21.35
CA LEU A 28 6.21 -19.63 21.26
C LEU A 28 6.71 -19.48 19.81
N VAL A 29 6.03 -20.10 18.85
CA VAL A 29 6.36 -19.97 17.42
C VAL A 29 6.36 -18.52 16.98
N ILE A 30 5.30 -17.76 17.33
CA ILE A 30 5.19 -16.34 16.98
C ILE A 30 6.28 -15.54 17.70
N ALA A 31 6.48 -15.73 19.00
CA ALA A 31 7.45 -14.97 19.79
C ALA A 31 8.89 -15.18 19.27
N PHE A 32 9.32 -16.44 19.08
CA PHE A 32 10.63 -16.74 18.54
C PHE A 32 10.78 -16.23 17.10
N GLY A 33 9.75 -16.37 16.26
CA GLY A 33 9.75 -15.84 14.90
C GLY A 33 9.94 -14.31 14.87
N ILE A 34 9.24 -13.57 15.73
CA ILE A 34 9.40 -12.10 15.85
C ILE A 34 10.78 -11.74 16.42
N MET A 35 11.32 -12.51 17.35
CA MET A 35 12.68 -12.30 17.86
C MET A 35 13.72 -12.46 16.75
N LEU A 36 13.61 -13.51 15.94
CA LEU A 36 14.49 -13.75 14.79
C LEU A 36 14.29 -12.71 13.68
N ALA A 37 13.10 -12.17 13.53
CA ALA A 37 12.80 -11.10 12.56
C ALA A 37 13.64 -9.82 12.79
N LYS A 38 14.17 -9.61 14.00
CA LYS A 38 15.08 -8.50 14.33
C LYS A 38 16.51 -8.72 13.84
N ILE A 39 16.87 -9.96 13.51
CA ILE A 39 18.22 -10.29 13.02
C ILE A 39 18.34 -9.80 11.57
N LYS A 40 19.38 -9.02 11.32
CA LYS A 40 19.76 -8.57 9.98
C LYS A 40 21.06 -9.24 9.57
N VAL A 41 21.04 -9.93 8.44
CA VAL A 41 22.24 -10.50 7.81
C VAL A 41 22.61 -9.64 6.63
N ALA A 42 23.79 -9.06 6.64
CA ALA A 42 24.24 -8.07 5.63
C ALA A 42 23.24 -6.91 5.40
N GLY A 43 22.59 -6.44 6.49
CA GLY A 43 21.58 -5.37 6.42
C GLY A 43 20.16 -5.82 6.03
N ILE A 44 19.98 -7.08 5.60
CA ILE A 44 18.71 -7.64 5.13
C ILE A 44 18.05 -8.46 6.24
N SER A 45 16.75 -8.26 6.49
CA SER A 45 15.95 -9.10 7.38
C SER A 45 14.84 -9.80 6.60
N LEU A 46 14.57 -11.06 6.94
CA LEU A 46 13.41 -11.80 6.42
C LEU A 46 12.08 -11.36 7.08
N GLY A 47 12.15 -10.47 8.07
CA GLY A 47 10.99 -9.94 8.75
C GLY A 47 10.10 -11.01 9.37
N VAL A 48 8.79 -10.81 9.34
CA VAL A 48 7.79 -11.71 9.94
C VAL A 48 7.78 -13.13 9.34
N THR A 49 8.42 -13.35 8.19
CA THR A 49 8.52 -14.68 7.56
C THR A 49 9.33 -15.65 8.43
N TRP A 50 10.16 -15.18 9.35
CA TRP A 50 10.81 -16.04 10.35
C TRP A 50 9.81 -16.86 11.16
N ILE A 51 8.58 -16.39 11.35
CA ILE A 51 7.52 -17.13 12.04
C ILE A 51 7.24 -18.46 11.31
N LEU A 52 7.21 -18.45 9.98
CA LEU A 52 7.04 -19.66 9.17
C LEU A 52 8.17 -20.67 9.43
N PHE A 53 9.43 -20.20 9.41
CA PHE A 53 10.58 -21.08 9.62
C PHE A 53 10.62 -21.67 11.03
N VAL A 54 10.31 -20.87 12.05
CA VAL A 54 10.17 -21.37 13.42
C VAL A 54 9.03 -22.39 13.51
N GLY A 55 7.90 -22.12 12.84
CA GLY A 55 6.78 -23.06 12.73
C GLY A 55 7.19 -24.39 12.09
N ILE A 56 7.97 -24.34 10.99
CA ILE A 56 8.52 -25.54 10.33
C ILE A 56 9.39 -26.36 11.31
N VAL A 57 10.27 -25.72 12.06
CA VAL A 57 11.11 -26.39 13.05
C VAL A 57 10.26 -27.06 14.14
N PHE A 58 9.28 -26.34 14.70
CA PHE A 58 8.39 -26.91 15.71
C PHE A 58 7.56 -28.07 15.16
N GLY A 59 7.02 -27.93 13.95
CA GLY A 59 6.27 -28.98 13.26
C GLY A 59 7.13 -30.23 12.97
N HIS A 60 8.40 -30.04 12.62
CA HIS A 60 9.35 -31.14 12.44
C HIS A 60 9.59 -31.96 13.73
N PHE A 61 9.60 -31.29 14.89
CA PHE A 61 9.68 -31.96 16.20
C PHE A 61 8.31 -32.46 16.71
N ASN A 62 7.29 -32.53 15.85
CA ASN A 62 5.92 -32.95 16.19
C ASN A 62 5.25 -32.14 17.31
N LEU A 63 5.66 -30.89 17.51
CA LEU A 63 4.98 -29.94 18.38
C LEU A 63 3.78 -29.35 17.62
N ASN A 64 2.67 -30.09 17.57
CA ASN A 64 1.54 -29.75 16.72
C ASN A 64 0.39 -29.18 17.53
N LEU A 65 -0.46 -28.39 16.86
CA LEU A 65 -1.76 -27.98 17.38
C LEU A 65 -2.83 -29.03 17.06
N ASP A 66 -3.96 -28.91 17.76
CA ASP A 66 -5.20 -29.57 17.31
C ASP A 66 -5.50 -29.19 15.86
N GLU A 67 -5.85 -30.17 15.03
CA GLU A 67 -5.97 -30.03 13.57
C GLU A 67 -7.10 -29.04 13.19
N HIS A 68 -8.23 -29.09 13.90
CA HIS A 68 -9.34 -28.17 13.68
C HIS A 68 -8.99 -26.74 14.11
N LEU A 69 -8.26 -26.60 15.22
CA LEU A 69 -7.81 -25.31 15.70
C LEU A 69 -6.74 -24.71 14.75
N LEU A 70 -5.82 -25.53 14.26
CA LEU A 70 -4.81 -25.13 13.29
C LEU A 70 -5.47 -24.61 12.00
N HIS A 71 -6.45 -25.35 11.48
CA HIS A 71 -7.17 -24.96 10.27
C HIS A 71 -7.95 -23.64 10.47
N PHE A 72 -8.71 -23.54 11.57
CA PHE A 72 -9.45 -22.32 11.89
C PHE A 72 -8.54 -21.10 12.05
N LEU A 73 -7.44 -21.21 12.81
CA LEU A 73 -6.51 -20.09 13.03
C LEU A 73 -5.76 -19.70 11.74
N LYS A 74 -5.43 -20.67 10.89
CA LYS A 74 -4.84 -20.44 9.56
C LYS A 74 -5.78 -19.59 8.70
N GLU A 75 -7.04 -20.00 8.54
CA GLU A 75 -8.03 -19.27 7.74
C GLU A 75 -8.38 -17.91 8.33
N PHE A 76 -8.64 -17.84 9.61
CA PHE A 76 -8.97 -16.58 10.30
C PHE A 76 -7.82 -15.58 10.22
N GLY A 77 -6.59 -16.04 10.43
CA GLY A 77 -5.38 -15.23 10.27
C GLY A 77 -5.23 -14.69 8.85
N LEU A 78 -5.46 -15.55 7.84
CA LEU A 78 -5.43 -15.16 6.43
C LEU A 78 -6.46 -14.07 6.12
N ILE A 79 -7.71 -14.24 6.57
CA ILE A 79 -8.80 -13.30 6.35
C ILE A 79 -8.45 -11.92 6.94
N LEU A 80 -8.03 -11.87 8.22
CA LEU A 80 -7.63 -10.63 8.88
C LEU A 80 -6.48 -9.95 8.14
N PHE A 81 -5.47 -10.71 7.75
CA PHE A 81 -4.30 -10.22 7.04
C PHE A 81 -4.67 -9.61 5.68
N VAL A 82 -5.40 -10.35 4.85
CA VAL A 82 -5.77 -9.93 3.50
C VAL A 82 -6.76 -8.75 3.53
N TYR A 83 -7.73 -8.78 4.43
CA TYR A 83 -8.69 -7.69 4.61
C TYR A 83 -7.99 -6.38 5.01
N SER A 84 -7.04 -6.46 5.94
CA SER A 84 -6.25 -5.31 6.39
C SER A 84 -5.41 -4.72 5.25
N ILE A 85 -4.80 -5.56 4.41
CA ILE A 85 -4.09 -5.12 3.19
C ILE A 85 -5.05 -4.38 2.26
N GLY A 86 -6.23 -4.93 1.98
CA GLY A 86 -7.19 -4.29 1.08
C GLY A 86 -7.66 -2.92 1.57
N LEU A 87 -7.85 -2.75 2.89
CA LEU A 87 -8.14 -1.43 3.48
C LEU A 87 -6.99 -0.43 3.26
N GLN A 88 -5.74 -0.88 3.37
CA GLN A 88 -4.55 -0.04 3.18
C GLN A 88 -4.36 0.35 1.72
N VAL A 89 -4.56 -0.59 0.81
CA VAL A 89 -4.31 -0.46 -0.63
C VAL A 89 -5.44 0.30 -1.34
N GLY A 90 -6.69 0.15 -0.87
CA GLY A 90 -7.89 0.64 -1.55
C GLY A 90 -7.89 2.11 -1.96
N PRO A 91 -7.48 3.07 -1.11
CA PRO A 91 -7.45 4.49 -1.51
C PRO A 91 -6.50 4.78 -2.68
N GLY A 92 -5.37 4.07 -2.74
CA GLY A 92 -4.34 4.22 -3.78
C GLY A 92 -4.64 3.43 -5.05
N PHE A 93 -5.41 2.34 -4.98
CA PHE A 93 -5.62 1.40 -6.08
C PHE A 93 -6.09 2.08 -7.37
N PHE A 94 -7.15 2.86 -7.30
CA PHE A 94 -7.71 3.56 -8.47
C PHE A 94 -6.90 4.78 -8.90
N SER A 95 -6.16 5.41 -7.98
CA SER A 95 -5.30 6.56 -8.30
C SER A 95 -4.03 6.15 -9.05
N ALA A 96 -3.58 4.92 -8.86
CA ALA A 96 -2.42 4.35 -9.54
C ALA A 96 -2.57 4.27 -11.08
N PHE A 97 -3.81 4.31 -11.59
CA PHE A 97 -4.10 4.32 -13.04
C PHE A 97 -4.17 5.71 -13.68
N LYS A 98 -4.01 6.79 -12.90
CA LYS A 98 -3.98 8.16 -13.45
C LYS A 98 -2.69 8.43 -14.21
N LYS A 99 -2.66 9.55 -14.99
CA LYS A 99 -1.48 9.97 -15.77
C LYS A 99 -0.20 9.91 -14.92
N GLY A 100 0.87 9.34 -15.46
CA GLY A 100 2.15 9.13 -14.77
C GLY A 100 2.29 7.74 -14.12
N GLY A 101 1.25 7.19 -13.47
CA GLY A 101 1.28 5.85 -12.87
C GLY A 101 1.03 4.71 -13.86
N PHE A 102 0.41 4.98 -15.00
CA PHE A 102 0.05 3.95 -15.97
C PHE A 102 1.27 3.18 -16.50
N THR A 103 2.31 3.88 -16.94
CA THR A 103 3.55 3.26 -17.45
C THR A 103 4.23 2.39 -16.41
N LEU A 104 4.28 2.86 -15.15
CA LEU A 104 4.88 2.11 -14.05
C LEU A 104 4.07 0.83 -13.76
N ASN A 105 2.75 0.92 -13.79
CA ASN A 105 1.88 -0.23 -13.59
C ASN A 105 1.95 -1.23 -14.76
N VAL A 106 2.06 -0.79 -16.00
CA VAL A 106 2.30 -1.69 -17.15
C VAL A 106 3.61 -2.45 -16.98
N LEU A 107 4.68 -1.78 -16.54
CA LEU A 107 5.95 -2.42 -16.28
C LEU A 107 5.86 -3.46 -15.15
N ALA A 108 5.15 -3.12 -14.08
CA ALA A 108 4.91 -4.05 -12.97
C ALA A 108 4.07 -5.26 -13.38
N MET A 109 3.04 -5.07 -14.21
CA MET A 109 2.28 -6.16 -14.82
C MET A 109 3.16 -7.09 -15.65
N THR A 110 4.12 -6.54 -16.39
CA THR A 110 5.11 -7.34 -17.16
C THR A 110 5.88 -8.28 -16.24
N VAL A 111 6.32 -7.80 -15.05
CA VAL A 111 7.00 -8.66 -14.05
C VAL A 111 6.07 -9.76 -13.53
N VAL A 112 4.82 -9.42 -13.22
CA VAL A 112 3.84 -10.40 -12.70
C VAL A 112 3.59 -11.49 -13.73
N PHE A 113 3.20 -11.12 -14.95
CA PHE A 113 2.84 -12.10 -15.99
C PHE A 113 4.06 -12.88 -16.50
N ALA A 114 5.23 -12.26 -16.63
CA ALA A 114 6.46 -12.99 -16.96
C ALA A 114 6.77 -14.06 -15.89
N GLY A 115 6.64 -13.72 -14.60
CA GLY A 115 6.78 -14.69 -13.51
C GLY A 115 5.79 -15.86 -13.63
N VAL A 116 4.53 -15.57 -13.93
CA VAL A 116 3.49 -16.61 -14.16
C VAL A 116 3.84 -17.50 -15.34
N ILE A 117 4.21 -16.90 -16.49
CA ILE A 117 4.57 -17.65 -17.71
C ILE A 117 5.76 -18.58 -17.44
N ILE A 118 6.81 -18.06 -16.77
CA ILE A 118 7.99 -18.87 -16.41
C ILE A 118 7.58 -20.03 -15.49
N THR A 119 6.73 -19.77 -14.49
CA THR A 119 6.25 -20.80 -13.56
C THR A 119 5.50 -21.91 -14.28
N VAL A 120 4.56 -21.54 -15.15
CA VAL A 120 3.81 -22.52 -15.98
C VAL A 120 4.74 -23.26 -16.93
N SER A 121 5.71 -22.57 -17.54
CA SER A 121 6.69 -23.21 -18.43
C SER A 121 7.52 -24.26 -17.69
N ILE A 122 8.00 -23.93 -16.48
CA ILE A 122 8.75 -24.91 -15.65
C ILE A 122 7.87 -26.09 -15.28
N HIS A 123 6.62 -25.85 -14.86
CA HIS A 123 5.64 -26.90 -14.59
C HIS A 123 5.49 -27.87 -15.77
N LEU A 124 5.24 -27.35 -16.98
CA LEU A 124 5.04 -28.15 -18.18
C LEU A 124 6.30 -28.91 -18.63
N ILE A 125 7.49 -28.34 -18.43
CA ILE A 125 8.76 -28.96 -18.84
C ILE A 125 9.21 -30.02 -17.84
N THR A 126 9.05 -29.77 -16.54
CA THR A 126 9.60 -30.63 -15.47
C THR A 126 8.61 -31.62 -14.90
N GLY A 127 7.30 -31.41 -15.11
CA GLY A 127 6.24 -32.23 -14.51
C GLY A 127 6.04 -32.01 -13.01
N ILE A 128 6.70 -31.00 -12.40
CA ILE A 128 6.50 -30.68 -10.99
C ILE A 128 5.05 -30.21 -10.78
N PRO A 129 4.34 -30.69 -9.73
CA PRO A 129 2.96 -30.31 -9.48
C PRO A 129 2.79 -28.78 -9.44
N ILE A 130 1.69 -28.28 -9.99
CA ILE A 130 1.42 -26.84 -10.03
C ILE A 130 1.27 -26.26 -8.62
N THR A 131 0.78 -27.02 -7.67
CA THR A 131 0.71 -26.67 -6.24
C THR A 131 2.09 -26.26 -5.71
N THR A 132 3.10 -27.10 -5.91
CA THR A 132 4.50 -26.81 -5.57
C THR A 132 5.01 -25.58 -6.30
N MET A 133 4.77 -25.49 -7.61
CA MET A 133 5.24 -24.38 -8.43
C MET A 133 4.61 -23.03 -8.05
N VAL A 134 3.34 -23.01 -7.66
CA VAL A 134 2.69 -21.78 -7.14
C VAL A 134 3.26 -21.39 -5.76
N GLY A 135 3.62 -22.37 -4.95
CA GLY A 135 4.39 -22.15 -3.72
C GLY A 135 5.72 -21.47 -4.01
N ILE A 136 6.52 -22.05 -4.92
CA ILE A 136 7.81 -21.49 -5.36
C ILE A 136 7.64 -20.08 -5.94
N LEU A 137 6.63 -19.85 -6.82
CA LEU A 137 6.33 -18.53 -7.35
C LEU A 137 6.05 -17.52 -6.23
N SER A 138 5.17 -17.87 -5.29
CA SER A 138 4.79 -16.98 -4.19
C SER A 138 5.98 -16.64 -3.28
N GLY A 139 6.89 -17.61 -3.03
CA GLY A 139 8.13 -17.41 -2.30
C GLY A 139 9.12 -16.55 -3.07
N ALA A 140 9.38 -16.86 -4.34
CA ALA A 140 10.30 -16.15 -5.23
C ALA A 140 9.98 -14.65 -5.37
N VAL A 141 8.69 -14.30 -5.28
CA VAL A 141 8.22 -12.90 -5.33
C VAL A 141 7.81 -12.34 -3.98
N THR A 142 8.15 -13.04 -2.90
CA THR A 142 7.90 -12.65 -1.51
C THR A 142 6.43 -12.29 -1.19
N ASN A 143 5.49 -12.95 -1.87
CA ASN A 143 4.06 -12.66 -1.78
C ASN A 143 3.30 -13.63 -0.86
N THR A 144 3.28 -13.33 0.43
CA THR A 144 2.55 -14.13 1.44
C THR A 144 1.02 -14.19 1.21
N PRO A 145 0.33 -13.12 0.78
CA PRO A 145 -1.09 -13.22 0.42
C PRO A 145 -1.36 -14.19 -0.73
N GLY A 146 -0.45 -14.27 -1.72
CA GLY A 146 -0.53 -15.23 -2.80
C GLY A 146 -0.40 -16.67 -2.32
N LEU A 147 0.51 -16.94 -1.36
CA LEU A 147 0.61 -18.23 -0.69
C LEU A 147 -0.73 -18.63 -0.07
N GLY A 148 -1.32 -17.75 0.74
CA GLY A 148 -2.60 -18.03 1.39
C GLY A 148 -3.74 -18.24 0.40
N ALA A 149 -3.77 -17.45 -0.67
CA ALA A 149 -4.75 -17.56 -1.74
C ALA A 149 -4.63 -18.91 -2.49
N ALA A 150 -3.41 -19.37 -2.75
CA ALA A 150 -3.15 -20.67 -3.38
C ALA A 150 -3.58 -21.84 -2.49
N GLN A 151 -3.21 -21.81 -1.20
CA GLN A 151 -3.61 -22.85 -0.25
C GLN A 151 -5.14 -22.93 -0.11
N GLN A 152 -5.80 -21.78 -0.01
CA GLN A 152 -7.26 -21.74 0.06
C GLN A 152 -7.92 -22.27 -1.20
N ALA A 153 -7.42 -21.86 -2.39
CA ALA A 153 -7.94 -22.34 -3.65
C ALA A 153 -7.81 -23.86 -3.78
N ASN A 154 -6.69 -24.43 -3.34
CA ASN A 154 -6.49 -25.86 -3.33
C ASN A 154 -7.43 -26.59 -2.35
N SER A 155 -7.59 -26.06 -1.14
CA SER A 155 -8.51 -26.61 -0.13
C SER A 155 -9.97 -26.55 -0.62
N ASP A 156 -10.36 -25.45 -1.28
CA ASP A 156 -11.71 -25.31 -1.85
C ASP A 156 -11.96 -26.25 -3.04
N LEU A 157 -10.92 -26.60 -3.82
CA LEU A 157 -11.02 -27.46 -4.99
C LEU A 157 -10.96 -28.95 -4.61
N ASN A 158 -9.99 -29.33 -3.80
CA ASN A 158 -9.62 -30.72 -3.54
C ASN A 158 -10.09 -31.23 -2.17
N GLY A 159 -10.57 -30.34 -1.29
CA GLY A 159 -11.01 -30.68 0.06
C GLY A 159 -9.88 -31.08 1.04
N ILE A 160 -8.62 -30.94 0.59
CA ILE A 160 -7.42 -31.29 1.36
C ILE A 160 -6.40 -30.17 1.33
N ASP A 161 -5.64 -30.05 2.39
CA ASP A 161 -4.49 -29.15 2.44
C ASP A 161 -3.33 -29.67 1.56
N ALA A 162 -2.59 -28.76 0.91
CA ALA A 162 -1.40 -29.05 0.12
C ALA A 162 -0.18 -28.45 0.79
N PRO A 163 0.50 -29.21 1.70
CA PRO A 163 1.69 -28.72 2.41
C PRO A 163 2.83 -28.30 1.47
N GLU A 164 2.93 -28.93 0.29
CA GLU A 164 3.93 -28.63 -0.73
C GLU A 164 3.88 -27.19 -1.24
N ILE A 165 2.72 -26.49 -1.17
CA ILE A 165 2.62 -25.06 -1.48
C ILE A 165 3.45 -24.26 -0.47
N ALA A 166 3.34 -24.59 0.82
CA ALA A 166 4.10 -23.93 1.88
C ALA A 166 5.59 -24.27 1.83
N LEU A 167 5.92 -25.53 1.50
CA LEU A 167 7.30 -25.98 1.33
C LEU A 167 7.99 -25.24 0.19
N GLY A 168 7.34 -25.16 -0.99
CA GLY A 168 7.84 -24.41 -2.13
C GLY A 168 8.06 -22.92 -1.80
N TYR A 169 7.13 -22.31 -1.06
CA TYR A 169 7.25 -20.94 -0.58
C TYR A 169 8.46 -20.78 0.35
N ALA A 170 8.59 -21.63 1.36
CA ALA A 170 9.67 -21.54 2.36
C ALA A 170 11.05 -21.67 1.70
N VAL A 171 11.20 -22.59 0.76
CA VAL A 171 12.45 -22.83 0.03
C VAL A 171 12.85 -21.65 -0.85
N ALA A 172 11.88 -21.03 -1.56
CA ALA A 172 12.14 -19.97 -2.52
C ALA A 172 12.25 -18.57 -1.88
N TYR A 173 11.59 -18.32 -0.74
CA TYR A 173 11.46 -16.99 -0.15
C TYR A 173 12.79 -16.30 0.20
N PRO A 174 13.77 -16.94 0.90
CA PRO A 174 15.01 -16.26 1.25
C PRO A 174 15.77 -15.76 0.03
N LEU A 175 15.80 -16.59 -1.01
CA LEU A 175 16.46 -16.25 -2.28
C LEU A 175 15.63 -15.30 -3.13
N GLY A 176 14.32 -15.26 -2.97
CA GLY A 176 13.45 -14.25 -3.54
C GLY A 176 13.82 -12.85 -3.04
N VAL A 177 14.08 -12.69 -1.74
CA VAL A 177 14.55 -11.43 -1.15
C VAL A 177 15.93 -11.05 -1.68
N VAL A 178 16.89 -11.95 -1.55
CA VAL A 178 18.29 -11.73 -1.98
C VAL A 178 18.37 -11.54 -3.49
N GLY A 179 17.70 -12.40 -4.27
CA GLY A 179 17.66 -12.36 -5.73
C GLY A 179 17.08 -11.07 -6.27
N CYS A 180 16.03 -10.53 -5.61
CA CYS A 180 15.50 -9.22 -5.96
C CYS A 180 16.59 -8.13 -5.81
N ILE A 181 17.23 -8.03 -4.65
CA ILE A 181 18.29 -7.03 -4.39
C ILE A 181 19.46 -7.19 -5.37
N LEU A 182 19.90 -8.43 -5.60
CA LEU A 182 20.96 -8.70 -6.58
C LEU A 182 20.56 -8.34 -8.02
N SER A 183 19.30 -8.52 -8.39
CA SER A 183 18.79 -8.10 -9.69
C SER A 183 18.83 -6.57 -9.86
N LEU A 184 18.46 -5.82 -8.82
CA LEU A 184 18.53 -4.35 -8.83
C LEU A 184 19.99 -3.87 -8.94
N LEU A 185 20.91 -4.49 -8.21
CA LEU A 185 22.35 -4.25 -8.34
C LEU A 185 22.88 -4.64 -9.72
N GLY A 186 22.49 -5.82 -10.21
CA GLY A 186 22.88 -6.32 -11.53
C GLY A 186 22.48 -5.35 -12.66
N LEU A 187 21.28 -4.78 -12.60
CA LEU A 187 20.82 -3.76 -13.54
C LEU A 187 21.70 -2.51 -13.53
N LYS A 188 22.18 -2.07 -12.35
CA LYS A 188 23.12 -0.92 -12.25
C LYS A 188 24.40 -1.17 -13.05
N TYR A 189 24.99 -2.35 -12.87
CA TYR A 189 26.23 -2.71 -13.57
C TYR A 189 26.01 -3.02 -15.05
N LEU A 190 24.95 -3.77 -15.37
CA LEU A 190 24.60 -4.15 -16.74
C LEU A 190 24.33 -2.93 -17.64
N LEU A 191 23.65 -1.93 -17.11
CA LEU A 191 23.27 -0.73 -17.84
C LEU A 191 24.24 0.44 -17.62
N HIS A 192 25.39 0.21 -16.97
CA HIS A 192 26.46 1.20 -16.70
C HIS A 192 25.91 2.50 -16.11
N ILE A 193 25.03 2.41 -15.10
CA ILE A 193 24.30 3.55 -14.54
C ILE A 193 25.20 4.40 -13.65
N ASN A 194 25.33 5.68 -13.98
CA ASN A 194 26.00 6.67 -13.14
C ASN A 194 25.04 7.21 -12.08
N THR A 195 25.18 6.71 -10.85
CA THR A 195 24.29 7.04 -9.72
C THR A 195 24.23 8.53 -9.40
N LYS A 196 25.35 9.29 -9.54
CA LYS A 196 25.37 10.73 -9.26
C LYS A 196 24.56 11.54 -10.28
N GLN A 197 24.62 11.16 -11.56
CA GLN A 197 23.80 11.80 -12.60
C GLN A 197 22.33 11.42 -12.45
N GLU A 198 22.04 10.17 -12.11
CA GLU A 198 20.66 9.71 -11.87
C GLU A 198 20.02 10.40 -10.65
N GLU A 199 20.79 10.67 -9.61
CA GLU A 199 20.27 11.37 -8.41
C GLU A 199 19.93 12.82 -8.76
N ALA A 200 20.80 13.53 -9.48
CA ALA A 200 20.51 14.88 -9.98
C ALA A 200 19.30 14.91 -10.93
N HIS A 201 19.16 13.91 -11.81
CA HIS A 201 17.99 13.76 -12.67
C HIS A 201 16.75 13.29 -11.90
N ALA A 202 16.89 12.52 -10.80
CA ALA A 202 15.79 12.14 -9.96
C ALA A 202 15.20 13.33 -9.23
N GLU A 203 16.03 14.23 -8.72
CA GLU A 203 15.59 15.48 -8.10
C GLU A 203 14.86 16.39 -9.11
N GLN A 204 15.36 16.45 -10.35
CA GLN A 204 14.70 17.16 -11.45
C GLN A 204 13.47 16.42 -12.01
N GLY A 205 13.54 15.11 -12.16
CA GLY A 205 12.47 14.25 -12.68
C GLY A 205 11.38 13.90 -11.66
N LEU A 206 11.67 13.99 -10.36
CA LEU A 206 10.65 13.98 -9.30
C LEU A 206 9.66 15.14 -9.47
N GLY A 207 10.01 16.16 -10.22
CA GLY A 207 9.05 17.13 -10.73
C GLY A 207 7.82 16.45 -11.36
N HIS A 208 7.97 15.39 -12.13
CA HIS A 208 6.86 14.68 -12.79
C HIS A 208 6.10 13.68 -11.90
N LEU A 209 6.72 13.08 -10.88
CA LEU A 209 6.03 12.19 -9.91
C LEU A 209 5.61 12.92 -8.63
N GLN A 210 6.31 13.97 -8.25
CA GLN A 210 5.85 15.01 -7.30
C GLN A 210 4.70 15.85 -7.86
N GLU A 211 4.31 15.62 -9.11
CA GLU A 211 3.10 16.19 -9.76
C GLU A 211 1.81 15.95 -8.96
N LEU A 212 1.81 15.04 -8.01
CA LEU A 212 0.69 14.82 -7.08
C LEU A 212 0.82 15.57 -5.75
N THR A 213 2.02 16.08 -5.39
CA THR A 213 2.21 16.86 -4.17
C THR A 213 1.94 18.33 -4.43
N VAL A 214 0.99 18.86 -3.69
CA VAL A 214 0.56 20.26 -3.79
C VAL A 214 1.66 21.19 -3.28
N ARG A 215 2.09 22.15 -4.11
CA ARG A 215 3.12 23.15 -3.76
C ARG A 215 2.58 24.57 -3.76
N PRO A 216 3.02 25.42 -2.83
CA PRO A 216 2.77 26.84 -2.88
C PRO A 216 3.73 27.52 -3.85
N VAL A 217 3.23 28.43 -4.68
CA VAL A 217 4.04 29.31 -5.55
C VAL A 217 3.52 30.73 -5.44
N SER A 218 4.43 31.67 -5.29
CA SER A 218 4.12 33.09 -5.28
C SER A 218 4.14 33.63 -6.71
N LEU A 219 3.06 34.31 -7.13
CA LEU A 219 2.93 34.87 -8.46
C LEU A 219 2.62 36.36 -8.38
N GLU A 220 3.16 37.13 -9.34
CA GLU A 220 2.76 38.51 -9.61
C GLU A 220 1.77 38.51 -10.77
N VAL A 221 0.59 39.10 -10.57
CA VAL A 221 -0.46 39.18 -11.59
C VAL A 221 -0.03 40.15 -12.69
N ARG A 222 0.11 39.64 -13.91
CA ARG A 222 0.51 40.41 -15.11
C ARG A 222 -0.46 40.32 -16.25
N ASN A 223 -1.45 39.44 -16.17
CA ASN A 223 -2.45 39.28 -17.22
C ASN A 223 -3.51 40.37 -17.10
N GLU A 224 -3.56 41.27 -18.08
CA GLU A 224 -4.52 42.35 -18.15
C GLU A 224 -5.97 41.88 -18.15
N ALA A 225 -6.24 40.67 -18.65
CA ALA A 225 -7.57 40.09 -18.65
C ALA A 225 -8.13 39.81 -17.23
N LEU A 226 -7.29 39.87 -16.21
CA LEU A 226 -7.66 39.63 -14.80
C LEU A 226 -7.95 40.92 -14.02
N GLU A 227 -7.67 42.09 -14.59
CA GLU A 227 -7.90 43.38 -13.96
C GLU A 227 -9.37 43.56 -13.57
N GLY A 228 -9.61 43.84 -12.29
CA GLY A 228 -10.95 44.07 -11.76
C GLY A 228 -11.83 42.81 -11.63
N LYS A 229 -11.34 41.60 -12.00
CA LYS A 229 -12.12 40.36 -11.90
C LYS A 229 -12.06 39.76 -10.52
N ARG A 230 -13.16 39.13 -10.11
CA ARG A 230 -13.25 38.40 -8.86
C ARG A 230 -12.72 36.97 -9.03
N ILE A 231 -12.16 36.40 -7.97
CA ILE A 231 -11.63 35.02 -7.98
C ILE A 231 -12.65 33.98 -8.44
N LYS A 232 -13.94 34.14 -8.11
CA LYS A 232 -15.03 33.26 -8.57
C LYS A 232 -15.22 33.28 -10.08
N GLU A 233 -14.94 34.40 -10.74
CA GLU A 233 -15.06 34.60 -12.19
C GLU A 233 -13.82 34.03 -12.92
N ILE A 234 -12.66 34.07 -12.27
CA ILE A 234 -11.40 33.60 -12.83
C ILE A 234 -11.31 32.06 -12.79
N ARG A 235 -11.84 31.45 -11.74
CA ARG A 235 -11.72 29.99 -11.53
C ARG A 235 -12.24 29.14 -12.71
N PRO A 236 -13.40 29.42 -13.32
CA PRO A 236 -13.88 28.68 -14.49
C PRO A 236 -13.00 28.84 -15.74
N LEU A 237 -12.34 30.01 -15.89
CA LEU A 237 -11.50 30.32 -17.04
C LEU A 237 -10.21 29.47 -17.07
N VAL A 238 -9.65 29.20 -15.90
CA VAL A 238 -8.41 28.40 -15.78
C VAL A 238 -8.66 26.90 -15.99
N ASN A 239 -9.86 26.41 -15.65
CA ASN A 239 -10.26 24.99 -15.72
C ASN A 239 -9.22 24.02 -15.10
N ARG A 240 -8.61 24.43 -13.98
CA ARG A 240 -7.59 23.69 -13.22
C ARG A 240 -7.92 23.74 -11.73
N ASN A 241 -7.34 22.79 -10.97
CA ASN A 241 -7.51 22.74 -9.52
C ASN A 241 -6.42 23.58 -8.83
N PHE A 242 -6.80 24.70 -8.27
CA PHE A 242 -5.91 25.57 -7.50
C PHE A 242 -6.63 26.27 -6.35
N VAL A 243 -5.86 26.73 -5.39
CA VAL A 243 -6.33 27.59 -4.29
C VAL A 243 -5.43 28.82 -4.22
N VAL A 244 -6.02 30.01 -4.34
CA VAL A 244 -5.33 31.26 -3.98
C VAL A 244 -5.52 31.44 -2.48
N SER A 245 -4.43 31.34 -1.73
CA SER A 245 -4.44 31.38 -0.27
C SER A 245 -4.38 32.79 0.28
N ARG A 246 -3.47 33.59 -0.26
CA ARG A 246 -3.15 34.95 0.23
C ARG A 246 -2.98 35.88 -0.96
N ILE A 247 -3.28 37.17 -0.72
CA ILE A 247 -3.04 38.27 -1.66
C ILE A 247 -2.41 39.44 -0.94
N ARG A 248 -1.54 40.16 -1.65
CA ARG A 248 -1.01 41.46 -1.27
C ARG A 248 -1.20 42.40 -2.45
N HIS A 249 -2.03 43.42 -2.27
CA HIS A 249 -2.29 44.42 -3.28
C HIS A 249 -1.09 45.32 -3.53
N HIS A 250 -0.95 45.77 -4.77
CA HIS A 250 0.19 46.62 -5.19
C HIS A 250 0.16 48.02 -4.56
N ASP A 251 -1.01 48.54 -4.22
CA ASP A 251 -1.21 49.89 -3.69
C ASP A 251 -0.60 50.10 -2.28
N GLY A 252 -0.05 49.06 -1.69
CA GLY A 252 0.72 49.10 -0.41
C GLY A 252 -0.09 49.52 0.83
N LYS A 253 -1.38 49.80 0.67
CA LYS A 253 -2.25 50.30 1.75
C LYS A 253 -2.87 49.22 2.61
N LYS A 254 -2.80 47.95 2.19
CA LYS A 254 -3.31 46.81 2.94
C LYS A 254 -2.23 45.77 3.19
N GLU A 255 -2.25 45.22 4.39
CA GLU A 255 -1.49 44.05 4.74
C GLU A 255 -1.94 42.82 3.93
N THR A 256 -1.17 41.73 3.99
CA THR A 256 -1.52 40.47 3.34
C THR A 256 -2.89 39.97 3.80
N GLU A 257 -3.82 39.76 2.87
CA GLU A 257 -5.18 39.32 3.15
C GLU A 257 -5.41 37.87 2.72
N LEU A 258 -6.37 37.20 3.37
CA LEU A 258 -6.88 35.91 2.91
C LEU A 258 -7.79 36.10 1.73
N VAL A 259 -7.52 35.38 0.64
CA VAL A 259 -8.31 35.46 -0.58
C VAL A 259 -9.64 34.74 -0.41
N ASN A 260 -10.75 35.37 -0.80
CA ASN A 260 -12.09 34.78 -0.86
C ASN A 260 -12.64 34.78 -2.30
N SER A 261 -13.84 34.23 -2.51
CA SER A 261 -14.47 34.14 -3.82
C SER A 261 -14.75 35.51 -4.46
N ASP A 262 -14.94 36.54 -3.63
CA ASP A 262 -15.28 37.89 -4.04
C ASP A 262 -14.08 38.85 -4.07
N THR A 263 -12.89 38.37 -3.68
CA THR A 263 -11.63 39.14 -3.76
C THR A 263 -11.37 39.51 -5.22
N VAL A 264 -11.16 40.80 -5.46
CA VAL A 264 -10.84 41.36 -6.77
C VAL A 264 -9.33 41.34 -6.97
N LEU A 265 -8.90 40.97 -8.16
CA LEU A 265 -7.49 41.02 -8.54
C LEU A 265 -7.21 42.29 -9.36
N HIS A 266 -6.02 42.85 -9.10
CA HIS A 266 -5.48 43.96 -9.88
C HIS A 266 -4.11 43.60 -10.44
N LEU A 267 -3.68 44.30 -11.47
CA LEU A 267 -2.33 44.15 -12.02
C LEU A 267 -1.28 44.44 -10.93
N GLN A 268 -0.19 43.69 -10.98
CA GLN A 268 0.94 43.73 -10.04
C GLN A 268 0.59 43.26 -8.60
N ASP A 269 -0.63 42.76 -8.36
CA ASP A 269 -0.95 42.07 -7.13
C ASP A 269 -0.07 40.84 -6.96
N LYS A 270 0.36 40.57 -5.73
CA LYS A 270 1.14 39.37 -5.39
C LYS A 270 0.23 38.36 -4.73
N ILE A 271 0.19 37.16 -5.28
CA ILE A 271 -0.71 36.09 -4.83
C ILE A 271 0.08 34.84 -4.48
N LEU A 272 -0.37 34.12 -3.44
CA LEU A 272 0.14 32.80 -3.09
C LEU A 272 -0.84 31.75 -3.61
N VAL A 273 -0.42 31.03 -4.63
CA VAL A 273 -1.23 29.97 -5.27
C VAL A 273 -0.73 28.60 -4.84
N ILE A 274 -1.65 27.71 -4.53
CA ILE A 274 -1.41 26.34 -4.13
C ILE A 274 -2.06 25.44 -5.17
N ALA A 275 -1.24 24.66 -5.87
CA ALA A 275 -1.68 23.74 -6.91
C ALA A 275 -0.72 22.56 -7.05
N THR A 276 -1.10 21.59 -7.88
CA THR A 276 -0.17 20.52 -8.29
C THR A 276 0.84 21.07 -9.28
N PRO A 277 2.07 20.55 -9.36
CA PRO A 277 3.05 20.98 -10.36
C PRO A 277 2.54 20.88 -11.81
N ILE A 278 1.73 19.88 -12.14
CA ILE A 278 1.10 19.73 -13.47
C ILE A 278 0.23 20.94 -13.82
N ASP A 279 -0.55 21.42 -12.85
CA ASP A 279 -1.44 22.55 -13.05
C ASP A 279 -0.69 23.89 -12.94
N MET A 280 0.45 23.90 -12.22
CA MET A 280 1.19 25.12 -11.89
C MET A 280 1.75 25.84 -13.11
N GLU A 281 2.22 25.10 -14.12
CA GLU A 281 2.74 25.69 -15.37
C GLU A 281 1.64 26.49 -16.09
N ALA A 282 0.46 25.87 -16.26
CA ALA A 282 -0.70 26.54 -16.85
C ALA A 282 -1.19 27.72 -16.02
N ILE A 283 -1.18 27.58 -14.68
CA ILE A 283 -1.58 28.61 -13.74
C ILE A 283 -0.61 29.80 -13.78
N THR A 284 0.70 29.52 -13.83
CA THR A 284 1.74 30.55 -13.95
C THR A 284 1.61 31.31 -15.25
N ALA A 285 1.42 30.60 -16.37
CA ALA A 285 1.20 31.23 -17.67
C ALA A 285 -0.08 32.10 -17.70
N PHE A 286 -1.11 31.72 -16.94
CA PHE A 286 -2.38 32.44 -16.89
C PHE A 286 -2.34 33.66 -15.97
N PHE A 287 -1.74 33.57 -14.79
CA PHE A 287 -1.71 34.68 -13.82
C PHE A 287 -0.55 35.66 -14.08
N GLY A 288 0.66 35.14 -14.37
CA GLY A 288 1.82 36.00 -14.61
C GLY A 288 3.15 35.40 -14.16
N LYS A 289 4.03 36.17 -13.58
CA LYS A 289 5.43 35.80 -13.29
C LYS A 289 5.59 35.22 -11.89
N PRO A 290 6.35 34.09 -11.72
CA PRO A 290 6.74 33.62 -10.41
C PRO A 290 7.70 34.61 -9.73
N ILE A 291 7.48 34.81 -8.42
CA ILE A 291 8.30 35.67 -7.58
C ILE A 291 8.71 34.90 -6.33
N ASP A 292 9.84 35.30 -5.73
CA ASP A 292 10.25 34.80 -4.43
C ASP A 292 9.74 35.75 -3.33
N MET A 293 8.93 35.23 -2.40
CA MET A 293 8.30 36.02 -1.35
C MET A 293 8.02 35.18 -0.11
N GLU A 294 8.56 35.60 1.02
CA GLU A 294 8.36 34.98 2.34
C GLU A 294 7.09 35.49 3.01
N TRP A 295 5.97 34.80 2.82
CA TRP A 295 4.66 35.18 3.34
C TRP A 295 4.55 35.10 4.87
N GLU A 296 5.36 34.30 5.52
CA GLU A 296 5.30 34.10 6.98
C GLU A 296 5.84 35.28 7.76
N GLN A 297 6.79 36.00 7.18
CA GLN A 297 7.39 37.21 7.82
C GLN A 297 6.52 38.46 7.66
N LEU A 298 5.61 38.44 6.68
CA LEU A 298 4.84 39.63 6.27
C LEU A 298 3.54 39.87 7.04
N ASN A 299 3.01 38.85 7.72
CA ASN A 299 1.82 39.02 8.55
C ASN A 299 1.83 38.04 9.73
N LYS A 300 2.14 38.56 10.92
CA LYS A 300 2.18 37.79 12.18
C LYS A 300 0.79 37.40 12.71
N GLU A 301 -0.29 37.96 12.15
CA GLU A 301 -1.66 37.68 12.58
C GLU A 301 -2.24 36.42 11.91
N LEU A 302 -1.67 35.98 10.77
CA LEU A 302 -2.13 34.80 10.05
C LEU A 302 -1.32 33.57 10.41
N VAL A 303 -1.94 32.64 11.12
CA VAL A 303 -1.36 31.35 11.48
C VAL A 303 -1.79 30.24 10.53
N SER A 304 -0.89 29.29 10.33
CA SER A 304 -1.17 28.05 9.59
C SER A 304 -1.15 26.88 10.55
N ARG A 305 -2.23 26.11 10.59
CA ARG A 305 -2.33 24.93 11.48
C ARG A 305 -2.82 23.71 10.72
N ARG A 306 -2.23 22.56 11.02
CA ARG A 306 -2.71 21.26 10.54
C ARG A 306 -3.70 20.70 11.53
N ILE A 307 -4.95 20.50 11.08
CA ILE A 307 -6.06 20.00 11.89
C ILE A 307 -6.48 18.64 11.38
N LEU A 308 -6.65 17.71 12.30
CA LEU A 308 -7.06 16.34 12.00
C LEU A 308 -8.60 16.23 12.02
N ILE A 309 -9.19 15.69 10.95
CA ILE A 309 -10.63 15.44 10.89
C ILE A 309 -10.98 14.25 11.78
N THR A 310 -11.69 14.53 12.87
CA THR A 310 -12.04 13.50 13.86
C THR A 310 -13.53 13.40 14.17
N LYS A 311 -14.36 14.25 13.55
CA LYS A 311 -15.81 14.19 13.67
C LYS A 311 -16.42 13.31 12.58
N PRO A 312 -17.15 12.23 12.96
CA PRO A 312 -17.81 11.33 12.00
C PRO A 312 -18.78 12.02 11.04
N GLU A 313 -19.43 13.07 11.52
CA GLU A 313 -20.43 13.85 10.76
C GLU A 313 -19.84 14.57 9.54
N LEU A 314 -18.51 14.71 9.48
CA LEU A 314 -17.80 15.38 8.39
C LEU A 314 -17.36 14.40 7.30
N ASN A 315 -17.41 13.10 7.60
CA ASN A 315 -17.03 12.08 6.65
C ASN A 315 -17.93 12.11 5.41
N GLY A 316 -17.32 12.26 4.23
CA GLY A 316 -18.02 12.38 2.95
C GLY A 316 -18.56 13.77 2.61
N LYS A 317 -18.50 14.76 3.54
CA LYS A 317 -18.90 16.14 3.21
C LYS A 317 -17.83 16.82 2.36
N THR A 318 -18.27 17.64 1.41
CA THR A 318 -17.36 18.46 0.58
C THR A 318 -16.88 19.69 1.35
N LEU A 319 -15.70 20.20 0.98
CA LEU A 319 -15.18 21.45 1.56
C LEU A 319 -16.14 22.63 1.34
N SER A 320 -16.84 22.68 0.20
CA SER A 320 -17.85 23.69 -0.08
C SER A 320 -19.05 23.65 0.88
N GLN A 321 -19.47 22.44 1.29
CA GLN A 321 -20.57 22.27 2.25
C GLN A 321 -20.23 22.74 3.66
N LEU A 322 -18.95 22.70 4.04
CA LEU A 322 -18.50 23.14 5.36
C LEU A 322 -18.42 24.65 5.51
N LYS A 323 -18.33 25.38 4.38
CA LYS A 323 -18.29 26.85 4.34
C LYS A 323 -17.31 27.47 5.36
N ILE A 324 -16.16 26.80 5.59
CA ILE A 324 -15.18 27.15 6.65
C ILE A 324 -14.74 28.61 6.52
N ARG A 325 -14.55 29.07 5.28
CA ARG A 325 -14.15 30.45 5.00
C ARG A 325 -15.24 31.45 5.39
N ASN A 326 -16.48 31.18 5.02
CA ASN A 326 -17.59 32.09 5.28
C ASN A 326 -18.00 32.12 6.75
N ASN A 327 -17.92 30.97 7.44
CA ASN A 327 -18.36 30.84 8.82
C ASN A 327 -17.30 31.24 9.83
N PHE A 328 -16.02 31.10 9.50
CA PHE A 328 -14.93 31.28 10.46
C PHE A 328 -13.82 32.23 9.98
N GLY A 329 -13.84 32.70 8.73
CA GLY A 329 -12.77 33.55 8.20
C GLY A 329 -11.43 32.82 8.01
N ALA A 330 -11.45 31.48 7.92
CA ALA A 330 -10.27 30.66 7.72
C ALA A 330 -10.31 29.92 6.39
N SER A 331 -9.17 29.72 5.74
CA SER A 331 -9.07 29.06 4.43
C SER A 331 -8.40 27.71 4.55
N VAL A 332 -9.04 26.66 3.99
CA VAL A 332 -8.38 25.37 3.81
C VAL A 332 -7.52 25.42 2.56
N THR A 333 -6.24 25.10 2.66
CA THR A 333 -5.26 25.22 1.59
C THR A 333 -4.89 23.88 0.98
N ARG A 334 -4.75 22.85 1.81
CA ARG A 334 -4.45 21.47 1.37
C ARG A 334 -5.06 20.46 2.34
N VAL A 335 -5.24 19.25 1.85
CA VAL A 335 -5.70 18.10 2.62
C VAL A 335 -4.70 16.97 2.45
N ASN A 336 -4.07 16.53 3.54
CA ASN A 336 -3.22 15.35 3.52
C ASN A 336 -4.06 14.12 3.88
N ARG A 337 -4.10 13.16 2.97
CA ARG A 337 -4.80 11.88 3.13
C ARG A 337 -3.81 10.75 2.95
N SER A 338 -3.58 9.98 4.02
CA SER A 338 -2.66 8.83 4.00
C SER A 338 -1.27 9.16 3.42
N GLY A 339 -0.74 10.35 3.77
CA GLY A 339 0.57 10.81 3.32
C GLY A 339 0.56 11.59 1.98
N VAL A 340 -0.55 11.59 1.23
CA VAL A 340 -0.67 12.32 -0.04
C VAL A 340 -1.33 13.69 0.17
N ASP A 341 -0.69 14.76 -0.27
CA ASP A 341 -1.25 16.11 -0.25
C ASP A 341 -2.17 16.33 -1.46
N LEU A 342 -3.40 16.73 -1.17
CA LEU A 342 -4.45 17.03 -2.14
C LEU A 342 -4.74 18.53 -2.13
N VAL A 343 -5.03 19.10 -3.31
CA VAL A 343 -5.54 20.47 -3.41
C VAL A 343 -6.90 20.57 -2.72
N ALA A 344 -7.10 21.57 -1.87
CA ALA A 344 -8.36 21.81 -1.18
C ALA A 344 -9.43 22.39 -2.13
N ALA A 345 -9.74 21.63 -3.19
CA ALA A 345 -10.81 22.01 -4.13
C ALA A 345 -12.19 21.96 -3.43
N PRO A 346 -13.14 22.84 -3.79
CA PRO A 346 -14.47 22.89 -3.17
C PRO A 346 -15.23 21.55 -3.18
N GLN A 347 -15.02 20.74 -4.22
CA GLN A 347 -15.67 19.45 -4.42
C GLN A 347 -14.98 18.31 -3.67
N LEU A 348 -13.79 18.55 -3.07
CA LEU A 348 -13.07 17.53 -2.34
C LEU A 348 -13.87 17.07 -1.13
N GLN A 349 -14.21 15.79 -1.10
CA GLN A 349 -14.87 15.15 0.04
C GLN A 349 -13.85 14.85 1.12
N LEU A 350 -14.12 15.30 2.35
CA LEU A 350 -13.32 15.00 3.51
C LEU A 350 -13.58 13.59 4.02
N GLN A 351 -12.54 12.98 4.57
CA GLN A 351 -12.60 11.69 5.24
C GLN A 351 -12.08 11.82 6.67
N MET A 352 -12.58 10.98 7.56
CA MET A 352 -11.98 10.85 8.89
C MET A 352 -10.51 10.49 8.76
N GLY A 353 -9.67 11.13 9.56
CA GLY A 353 -8.22 10.96 9.50
C GLY A 353 -7.50 11.85 8.48
N ASP A 354 -8.22 12.60 7.63
CA ASP A 354 -7.61 13.65 6.82
C ASP A 354 -6.97 14.70 7.71
N ARG A 355 -5.78 15.15 7.32
CA ARG A 355 -5.12 16.32 7.93
C ARG A 355 -5.31 17.53 7.03
N VAL A 356 -6.14 18.46 7.43
CA VAL A 356 -6.39 19.71 6.69
C VAL A 356 -5.46 20.81 7.16
N THR A 357 -4.79 21.49 6.24
CA THR A 357 -4.01 22.68 6.54
C THR A 357 -4.91 23.91 6.40
N ILE A 358 -5.12 24.62 7.50
CA ILE A 358 -5.99 25.80 7.59
C ILE A 358 -5.14 27.03 7.87
N VAL A 359 -5.45 28.12 7.18
CA VAL A 359 -4.80 29.43 7.34
C VAL A 359 -5.86 30.45 7.73
N GLY A 360 -5.59 31.24 8.77
CA GLY A 360 -6.49 32.26 9.28
C GLY A 360 -5.92 32.96 10.52
N SER A 361 -6.71 33.87 11.11
CA SER A 361 -6.36 34.39 12.43
C SER A 361 -6.39 33.27 13.47
N GLU A 362 -5.70 33.43 14.59
CA GLU A 362 -5.65 32.42 15.67
C GLU A 362 -7.05 32.00 16.15
N LEU A 363 -7.96 32.99 16.29
CA LEU A 363 -9.37 32.75 16.65
C LEU A 363 -10.12 31.99 15.58
N ALA A 364 -9.94 32.35 14.31
CA ALA A 364 -10.60 31.69 13.17
C ALA A 364 -10.15 30.23 13.06
N VAL A 365 -8.85 29.96 13.21
CA VAL A 365 -8.29 28.60 13.16
C VAL A 365 -8.78 27.79 14.36
N SER A 366 -8.83 28.36 15.57
CA SER A 366 -9.33 27.68 16.77
C SER A 366 -10.82 27.32 16.65
N HIS A 367 -11.65 28.19 16.04
CA HIS A 367 -13.07 27.88 15.79
C HIS A 367 -13.21 26.78 14.74
N ALA A 368 -12.44 26.82 13.65
CA ALA A 368 -12.42 25.76 12.65
C ALA A 368 -11.99 24.43 13.27
N GLU A 369 -11.00 24.43 14.16
CA GLU A 369 -10.53 23.25 14.89
C GLU A 369 -11.64 22.59 15.72
N LYS A 370 -12.44 23.39 16.46
CA LYS A 370 -13.59 22.87 17.22
C LYS A 370 -14.63 22.20 16.32
N VAL A 371 -14.86 22.74 15.11
CA VAL A 371 -15.81 22.19 14.15
C VAL A 371 -15.26 20.91 13.51
N LEU A 372 -13.98 20.88 13.16
CA LEU A 372 -13.34 19.75 12.49
C LEU A 372 -12.98 18.62 13.45
N GLY A 373 -12.75 18.96 14.73
CA GLY A 373 -12.60 18.00 15.81
C GLY A 373 -11.20 17.95 16.42
N ASN A 374 -10.15 17.72 15.66
CA ASN A 374 -8.72 17.63 16.06
C ASN A 374 -8.41 16.83 17.34
N SER A 375 -9.26 15.84 17.68
CA SER A 375 -9.12 15.05 18.90
C SER A 375 -8.51 13.68 18.57
N MET A 376 -7.22 13.50 18.87
CA MET A 376 -6.55 12.19 18.74
C MET A 376 -7.25 11.10 19.56
N LYS A 377 -7.82 11.43 20.73
CA LYS A 377 -8.55 10.46 21.55
C LYS A 377 -9.75 9.83 20.82
N ARG A 378 -10.47 10.60 19.98
CA ARG A 378 -11.62 10.06 19.21
C ARG A 378 -11.19 9.12 18.08
N LEU A 379 -9.99 9.33 17.50
CA LEU A 379 -9.44 8.44 16.49
C LEU A 379 -8.87 7.14 17.08
N ASN A 380 -8.52 7.16 18.37
CA ASN A 380 -8.00 5.96 19.05
C ASN A 380 -9.07 4.92 19.36
N HIS A 381 -10.37 5.23 19.16
CA HIS A 381 -11.45 4.23 19.24
C HIS A 381 -11.68 3.63 17.84
N PRO A 382 -11.12 2.44 17.53
CA PRO A 382 -11.31 1.80 16.23
C PRO A 382 -12.79 1.39 16.07
N ASN A 383 -13.37 1.68 14.92
CA ASN A 383 -14.68 1.17 14.56
C ASN A 383 -14.53 -0.22 13.95
N LEU A 384 -14.86 -1.25 14.72
CA LEU A 384 -14.73 -2.65 14.27
C LEU A 384 -15.88 -3.09 13.36
N ILE A 385 -17.03 -2.39 13.38
CA ILE A 385 -18.21 -2.75 12.60
C ILE A 385 -17.92 -2.89 11.11
N PRO A 386 -17.28 -1.93 10.41
CA PRO A 386 -16.97 -2.07 8.99
C PRO A 386 -16.01 -3.22 8.68
N ILE A 387 -15.13 -3.56 9.64
CA ILE A 387 -14.17 -4.66 9.48
C ILE A 387 -14.93 -5.99 9.48
N PHE A 388 -15.72 -6.28 10.53
CA PHE A 388 -16.40 -7.56 10.63
C PHE A 388 -17.56 -7.71 9.64
N LEU A 389 -18.31 -6.64 9.36
CA LEU A 389 -19.34 -6.66 8.31
C LEU A 389 -18.71 -6.84 6.92
N GLY A 390 -17.57 -6.18 6.65
CA GLY A 390 -16.86 -6.34 5.39
C GLY A 390 -16.28 -7.74 5.21
N ILE A 391 -15.75 -8.34 6.26
CA ILE A 391 -15.30 -9.74 6.28
C ILE A 391 -16.50 -10.67 6.02
N ALA A 392 -17.59 -10.52 6.76
CA ALA A 392 -18.81 -11.33 6.61
C ALA A 392 -19.37 -11.23 5.19
N PHE A 393 -19.43 -10.02 4.62
CA PHE A 393 -19.88 -9.81 3.25
C PHE A 393 -18.91 -10.41 2.23
N GLY A 394 -17.58 -10.27 2.45
CA GLY A 394 -16.56 -10.86 1.59
C GLY A 394 -16.62 -12.39 1.53
N ILE A 395 -16.91 -13.03 2.68
CA ILE A 395 -17.06 -14.49 2.77
C ILE A 395 -18.42 -14.95 2.20
N SER A 396 -19.50 -14.22 2.48
CA SER A 396 -20.85 -14.57 2.01
C SER A 396 -20.98 -14.58 0.48
N ASN A 397 -20.19 -13.77 -0.21
CA ASN A 397 -20.17 -13.69 -1.68
C ASN A 397 -19.31 -14.77 -2.35
N LYS A 398 -19.15 -15.93 -1.75
CA LYS A 398 -18.33 -17.05 -2.26
C LYS A 398 -18.60 -17.51 -3.71
N GLY A 399 -19.65 -17.04 -4.37
CA GLY A 399 -19.95 -17.50 -5.71
C GLY A 399 -20.62 -16.50 -6.66
N ASN A 400 -21.18 -15.41 -6.16
CA ASN A 400 -22.13 -14.62 -6.95
C ASN A 400 -21.62 -13.27 -7.48
N MET A 401 -20.44 -12.79 -7.08
CA MET A 401 -19.97 -11.46 -7.45
C MET A 401 -19.64 -11.33 -8.95
N PHE A 402 -19.28 -12.43 -9.61
CA PHE A 402 -19.06 -12.50 -11.07
C PHE A 402 -20.18 -13.15 -11.87
N ALA A 403 -21.23 -13.65 -11.23
CA ALA A 403 -22.43 -14.16 -11.93
C ALA A 403 -23.09 -13.08 -12.82
N ALA A 404 -22.92 -11.79 -12.47
CA ALA A 404 -23.36 -10.67 -13.29
C ALA A 404 -22.59 -10.54 -14.63
N PHE A 405 -21.42 -11.14 -14.77
CA PHE A 405 -20.60 -11.10 -15.98
C PHE A 405 -20.75 -12.33 -16.89
N LYS A 406 -21.70 -13.23 -16.61
CA LYS A 406 -21.98 -14.45 -17.44
C LYS A 406 -20.73 -15.27 -17.79
N ILE A 407 -19.76 -15.38 -16.89
CA ILE A 407 -18.65 -16.31 -17.02
C ILE A 407 -19.18 -17.72 -16.74
N ALA A 408 -18.91 -18.66 -17.62
CA ALA A 408 -19.52 -19.99 -17.65
C ALA A 408 -19.28 -20.84 -16.39
N GLU A 409 -18.23 -20.55 -15.63
CA GLU A 409 -17.97 -21.12 -14.30
C GLU A 409 -17.77 -19.97 -13.29
N PRO A 410 -18.47 -19.96 -12.13
CA PRO A 410 -18.28 -18.94 -11.12
C PRO A 410 -16.88 -19.11 -10.51
N VAL A 411 -15.95 -18.21 -10.83
CA VAL A 411 -14.66 -18.13 -10.16
C VAL A 411 -14.93 -17.83 -8.69
N LYS A 412 -14.79 -18.81 -7.84
CA LYS A 412 -14.92 -18.66 -6.39
C LYS A 412 -13.72 -17.88 -5.89
N LEU A 413 -13.93 -16.66 -5.46
CA LEU A 413 -12.86 -15.80 -4.93
C LEU A 413 -12.25 -16.30 -3.60
N GLY A 414 -12.85 -17.33 -3.00
CA GLY A 414 -12.37 -17.95 -1.76
C GLY A 414 -12.29 -16.98 -0.57
N LEU A 415 -11.73 -17.47 0.54
CA LEU A 415 -11.56 -16.71 1.78
C LEU A 415 -10.47 -15.64 1.70
N ALA A 416 -9.61 -15.67 0.69
CA ALA A 416 -8.58 -14.64 0.48
C ALA A 416 -9.03 -13.55 -0.50
N GLY A 417 -9.53 -13.92 -1.67
CA GLY A 417 -9.88 -12.96 -2.72
C GLY A 417 -11.14 -12.14 -2.41
N GLY A 418 -12.17 -12.75 -1.83
CA GLY A 418 -13.42 -12.07 -1.47
C GLY A 418 -13.19 -10.91 -0.49
N PRO A 419 -12.61 -11.15 0.69
CA PRO A 419 -12.29 -10.10 1.65
C PRO A 419 -11.35 -9.03 1.10
N LEU A 420 -10.39 -9.38 0.24
CA LEU A 420 -9.50 -8.42 -0.41
C LEU A 420 -10.27 -7.42 -1.29
N ILE A 421 -11.11 -7.92 -2.19
CA ILE A 421 -11.88 -7.07 -3.09
C ILE A 421 -12.85 -6.19 -2.31
N VAL A 422 -13.58 -6.79 -1.37
CA VAL A 422 -14.55 -6.06 -0.54
C VAL A 422 -13.87 -4.97 0.27
N SER A 423 -12.71 -5.24 0.88
CA SER A 423 -11.97 -4.23 1.65
C SER A 423 -11.42 -3.09 0.79
N ILE A 424 -10.95 -3.38 -0.44
CA ILE A 424 -10.55 -2.36 -1.43
C ILE A 424 -11.75 -1.46 -1.78
N LEU A 425 -12.91 -2.05 -2.08
CA LEU A 425 -14.12 -1.30 -2.44
C LEU A 425 -14.66 -0.48 -1.27
N ILE A 426 -14.74 -1.07 -0.07
CA ILE A 426 -15.20 -0.39 1.14
C ILE A 426 -14.25 0.77 1.48
N SER A 427 -12.95 0.57 1.42
CA SER A 427 -11.96 1.60 1.70
C SER A 427 -12.06 2.77 0.72
N ARG A 428 -12.36 2.50 -0.55
CA ARG A 428 -12.46 3.53 -1.61
C ARG A 428 -13.80 4.24 -1.62
N PHE A 429 -14.90 3.47 -1.54
CA PHE A 429 -16.25 4.00 -1.76
C PHE A 429 -17.03 4.18 -0.46
N GLY A 430 -16.66 3.49 0.61
CA GLY A 430 -17.34 3.57 1.91
C GLY A 430 -17.58 4.98 2.42
N PRO A 431 -16.59 5.91 2.35
CA PRO A 431 -16.81 7.30 2.75
C PRO A 431 -17.92 8.01 2.00
N GLN A 432 -18.18 7.66 0.73
CA GLN A 432 -19.27 8.25 -0.09
C GLN A 432 -20.65 7.83 0.44
N TYR A 433 -20.74 6.65 1.04
CA TYR A 433 -21.96 6.10 1.65
C TYR A 433 -22.01 6.34 3.17
N LYS A 434 -21.21 7.28 3.69
CA LYS A 434 -21.10 7.61 5.13
C LYS A 434 -20.65 6.45 6.01
N LEU A 435 -20.10 5.40 5.43
CA LEU A 435 -19.49 4.32 6.20
C LEU A 435 -18.15 4.85 6.78
N ILE A 436 -18.03 4.78 8.09
CA ILE A 436 -16.78 5.15 8.78
C ILE A 436 -15.83 3.98 8.63
N THR A 437 -15.07 3.98 7.54
CA THR A 437 -14.06 2.95 7.25
C THR A 437 -12.69 3.28 7.85
N TYR A 438 -12.59 4.43 8.51
CA TYR A 438 -11.33 4.88 9.10
C TYR A 438 -10.95 3.97 10.27
N THR A 439 -9.85 3.29 10.08
CA THR A 439 -9.08 2.63 11.15
C THR A 439 -7.76 3.38 11.26
N THR A 440 -7.28 3.66 12.48
CA THR A 440 -5.95 4.27 12.60
C THR A 440 -4.92 3.38 11.91
N MET A 441 -3.90 3.98 11.30
CA MET A 441 -2.82 3.22 10.65
C MET A 441 -2.25 2.18 11.61
N SER A 442 -2.04 2.55 12.88
CA SER A 442 -1.53 1.62 13.91
C SER A 442 -2.48 0.45 14.17
N ALA A 443 -3.79 0.68 14.25
CA ALA A 443 -4.76 -0.39 14.47
C ALA A 443 -4.84 -1.33 13.24
N ASN A 444 -4.82 -0.78 12.02
CA ASN A 444 -4.81 -1.59 10.80
C ASN A 444 -3.52 -2.42 10.68
N LEU A 445 -2.37 -1.82 10.99
CA LEU A 445 -1.10 -2.54 11.03
C LEU A 445 -1.10 -3.64 12.09
N MET A 446 -1.67 -3.40 13.27
CA MET A 446 -1.78 -4.42 14.32
C MET A 446 -2.64 -5.60 13.88
N ILE A 447 -3.80 -5.36 13.27
CA ILE A 447 -4.66 -6.43 12.73
C ILE A 447 -3.90 -7.22 11.65
N ARG A 448 -3.17 -6.53 10.77
CA ARG A 448 -2.35 -7.14 9.74
C ARG A 448 -1.26 -8.04 10.34
N GLU A 449 -0.52 -7.54 11.33
CA GLU A 449 0.56 -8.29 11.98
C GLU A 449 0.04 -9.49 12.76
N ILE A 450 -1.09 -9.37 13.46
CA ILE A 450 -1.74 -10.51 14.13
C ILE A 450 -2.18 -11.54 13.07
N GLY A 451 -2.86 -11.10 12.03
CA GLY A 451 -3.33 -11.99 10.96
C GLY A 451 -2.20 -12.76 10.27
N ILE A 452 -1.15 -12.06 9.85
CA ILE A 452 0.00 -12.71 9.18
C ILE A 452 0.76 -13.63 10.13
N SER A 453 0.89 -13.27 11.41
CA SER A 453 1.60 -14.08 12.40
C SER A 453 0.89 -15.40 12.66
N LEU A 454 -0.45 -15.35 12.85
CA LEU A 454 -1.27 -16.54 13.01
C LEU A 454 -1.21 -17.42 11.76
N PHE A 455 -1.37 -16.83 10.60
CA PHE A 455 -1.32 -17.54 9.33
C PHE A 455 0.03 -18.25 9.11
N LEU A 456 1.14 -17.52 9.22
CA LEU A 456 2.47 -18.08 8.99
C LEU A 456 2.88 -19.14 10.04
N ALA A 457 2.48 -18.95 11.30
CA ALA A 457 2.73 -19.95 12.34
C ALA A 457 2.00 -21.26 12.05
N CYS A 458 0.70 -21.19 11.71
CA CYS A 458 -0.08 -22.38 11.39
C CYS A 458 0.40 -23.07 10.10
N VAL A 459 0.74 -22.30 9.07
CA VAL A 459 1.31 -22.82 7.82
C VAL A 459 2.65 -23.50 8.07
N GLY A 460 3.53 -22.87 8.88
CA GLY A 460 4.81 -23.45 9.24
C GLY A 460 4.71 -24.76 10.02
N LEU A 461 3.84 -24.79 11.02
CA LEU A 461 3.59 -26.01 11.81
C LEU A 461 3.05 -27.15 10.94
N GLY A 462 2.10 -26.86 10.04
CA GLY A 462 1.56 -27.85 9.11
C GLY A 462 2.59 -28.36 8.09
N ALA A 463 3.46 -27.49 7.60
CA ALA A 463 4.50 -27.83 6.63
C ALA A 463 5.74 -28.49 7.26
N GLY A 464 5.92 -28.41 8.59
CA GLY A 464 7.12 -28.93 9.26
C GLY A 464 7.27 -30.44 9.16
N ARG A 465 6.16 -31.16 9.09
CA ARG A 465 6.15 -32.60 8.83
C ARG A 465 6.61 -32.85 7.38
N GLY A 466 7.67 -33.59 7.18
CA GLY A 466 8.19 -33.90 5.85
C GLY A 466 9.07 -32.84 5.19
N PHE A 467 9.28 -31.66 5.82
CA PHE A 467 10.11 -30.58 5.22
C PHE A 467 11.52 -31.06 4.87
N VAL A 468 12.19 -31.73 5.81
CA VAL A 468 13.57 -32.24 5.61
C VAL A 468 13.58 -33.39 4.58
N GLU A 469 12.56 -34.25 4.61
CA GLU A 469 12.40 -35.33 3.64
C GLU A 469 12.25 -34.79 2.22
N THR A 470 11.34 -33.87 2.02
CA THR A 470 11.09 -33.25 0.72
C THR A 470 12.32 -32.54 0.16
N ILE A 471 13.07 -31.79 1.02
CA ILE A 471 14.26 -31.08 0.54
C ILE A 471 15.37 -32.05 0.15
N ILE A 472 15.63 -33.08 0.99
CA ILE A 472 16.80 -33.96 0.83
C ILE A 472 16.51 -35.08 -0.17
N TYR A 473 15.36 -35.75 -0.05
CA TYR A 473 15.07 -36.98 -0.79
C TYR A 473 14.20 -36.77 -2.03
N GLU A 474 13.34 -35.77 -2.05
CA GLU A 474 12.47 -35.46 -3.20
C GLU A 474 13.04 -34.39 -4.15
N GLY A 475 14.29 -33.97 -3.93
CA GLY A 475 14.95 -33.01 -4.81
C GLY A 475 14.52 -31.55 -4.63
N GLY A 476 13.96 -31.20 -3.47
CA GLY A 476 13.49 -29.84 -3.16
C GLY A 476 14.58 -28.77 -3.27
N TYR A 477 15.87 -29.14 -3.23
CA TYR A 477 16.98 -28.23 -3.51
C TYR A 477 16.94 -27.65 -4.94
N VAL A 478 16.36 -28.35 -5.89
CA VAL A 478 16.19 -27.87 -7.30
C VAL A 478 15.18 -26.71 -7.34
N TRP A 479 14.21 -26.69 -6.42
CA TRP A 479 13.20 -25.62 -6.32
C TRP A 479 13.85 -24.26 -6.04
N ILE A 480 14.99 -24.26 -5.36
CA ILE A 480 15.82 -23.07 -5.15
C ILE A 480 16.22 -22.44 -6.50
N GLY A 481 16.70 -23.26 -7.42
CA GLY A 481 17.07 -22.82 -8.77
C GLY A 481 15.88 -22.23 -9.54
N TYR A 482 14.74 -22.88 -9.47
CA TYR A 482 13.51 -22.38 -10.10
C TYR A 482 13.05 -21.06 -9.47
N GLY A 483 13.12 -20.93 -8.14
CA GLY A 483 12.84 -19.69 -7.44
C GLY A 483 13.72 -18.53 -7.91
N ILE A 484 15.03 -18.78 -8.09
CA ILE A 484 15.97 -17.78 -8.63
C ILE A 484 15.57 -17.35 -10.04
N ILE A 485 15.24 -18.29 -10.94
CA ILE A 485 14.83 -17.99 -12.31
C ILE A 485 13.56 -17.15 -12.31
N ILE A 486 12.55 -17.53 -11.51
CA ILE A 486 11.27 -16.82 -11.39
C ILE A 486 11.46 -15.41 -10.80
N THR A 487 12.44 -15.19 -9.92
CA THR A 487 12.74 -13.86 -9.38
C THR A 487 13.54 -13.02 -10.36
N VAL A 488 14.69 -13.53 -10.83
CA VAL A 488 15.71 -12.72 -11.51
C VAL A 488 15.30 -12.39 -12.96
N LEU A 489 14.81 -13.38 -13.70
CA LEU A 489 14.54 -13.20 -15.13
C LEU A 489 13.45 -12.14 -15.41
N PRO A 490 12.28 -12.12 -14.75
CA PRO A 490 11.30 -11.07 -14.94
C PRO A 490 11.80 -9.69 -14.53
N LEU A 491 12.59 -9.61 -13.44
CA LEU A 491 13.12 -8.34 -12.96
C LEU A 491 14.15 -7.73 -13.91
N LEU A 492 15.06 -8.54 -14.45
CA LEU A 492 16.05 -8.07 -15.43
C LEU A 492 15.34 -7.65 -16.72
N LEU A 493 14.42 -8.45 -17.23
CA LEU A 493 13.66 -8.15 -18.45
C LEU A 493 12.88 -6.82 -18.29
N ALA A 494 12.11 -6.67 -17.24
CA ALA A 494 11.36 -5.45 -16.97
C ALA A 494 12.30 -4.27 -16.68
N GLY A 495 13.43 -4.49 -16.00
CA GLY A 495 14.43 -3.47 -15.76
C GLY A 495 15.02 -2.90 -17.06
N ILE A 496 15.36 -3.77 -18.00
CA ILE A 496 15.86 -3.37 -19.34
C ILE A 496 14.78 -2.61 -20.11
N ILE A 497 13.53 -3.13 -20.14
CA ILE A 497 12.40 -2.45 -20.79
C ILE A 497 12.17 -1.07 -20.16
N GLY A 498 12.12 -1.01 -18.82
CA GLY A 498 11.89 0.23 -18.09
C GLY A 498 12.95 1.29 -18.38
N ARG A 499 14.21 0.89 -18.50
CA ARG A 499 15.32 1.81 -18.81
C ARG A 499 15.43 2.16 -20.29
N CYS A 500 15.42 1.16 -21.17
CA CYS A 500 15.68 1.37 -22.60
C CYS A 500 14.46 1.88 -23.36
N VAL A 501 13.25 1.39 -23.04
CA VAL A 501 12.01 1.76 -23.76
C VAL A 501 11.33 2.95 -23.07
N PHE A 502 11.08 2.84 -21.77
CA PHE A 502 10.36 3.90 -21.03
C PHE A 502 11.27 5.01 -20.51
N LYS A 503 12.60 4.86 -20.62
CA LYS A 503 13.61 5.83 -20.18
C LYS A 503 13.43 6.28 -18.72
N LEU A 504 12.98 5.38 -17.86
CA LEU A 504 12.76 5.67 -16.46
C LEU A 504 14.07 5.98 -15.75
N ASN A 505 14.02 6.91 -14.80
CA ASN A 505 15.13 7.14 -13.87
C ASN A 505 15.38 5.85 -13.07
N TYR A 506 16.66 5.55 -12.79
CA TYR A 506 17.07 4.33 -12.11
C TYR A 506 16.42 4.17 -10.73
N TYR A 507 16.35 5.23 -9.93
CA TYR A 507 15.78 5.17 -8.59
C TYR A 507 14.27 4.91 -8.60
N THR A 508 13.54 5.50 -9.53
CA THR A 508 12.13 5.17 -9.76
C THR A 508 11.97 3.72 -10.21
N LEU A 509 12.82 3.27 -11.14
CA LEU A 509 12.78 1.93 -11.70
C LEU A 509 12.99 0.85 -10.63
N ILE A 510 14.03 0.99 -9.78
CA ILE A 510 14.27 0.01 -8.70
C ILE A 510 13.12 -0.02 -7.68
N GLY A 511 12.49 1.12 -7.40
CA GLY A 511 11.28 1.17 -6.60
C GLY A 511 10.11 0.41 -7.21
N VAL A 512 9.88 0.58 -8.52
CA VAL A 512 8.85 -0.17 -9.28
C VAL A 512 9.14 -1.67 -9.26
N LEU A 513 10.38 -2.09 -9.49
CA LEU A 513 10.77 -3.50 -9.49
C LEU A 513 10.61 -4.14 -8.09
N ALA A 514 11.03 -3.46 -7.02
CA ALA A 514 10.79 -3.89 -5.65
C ALA A 514 9.29 -3.96 -5.31
N GLY A 515 8.49 -3.00 -5.78
CA GLY A 515 7.03 -2.99 -5.63
C GLY A 515 6.35 -4.10 -6.43
N SER A 516 6.85 -4.43 -7.61
CA SER A 516 6.31 -5.50 -8.46
C SER A 516 6.53 -6.90 -7.86
N THR A 517 7.54 -7.08 -7.02
CA THR A 517 7.78 -8.30 -6.24
C THR A 517 7.22 -8.25 -4.82
N THR A 518 6.50 -7.17 -4.48
CA THR A 518 5.93 -6.96 -3.13
C THR A 518 6.95 -7.10 -1.99
N ASN A 519 8.21 -6.64 -2.22
CA ASN A 519 9.38 -6.90 -1.39
C ASN A 519 9.78 -5.67 -0.54
N PRO A 520 9.34 -5.54 0.73
CA PRO A 520 9.71 -4.43 1.61
C PRO A 520 11.22 -4.37 1.94
N PRO A 521 11.93 -5.49 2.17
CA PRO A 521 13.40 -5.47 2.32
C PRO A 521 14.12 -4.86 1.13
N ALA A 522 13.68 -5.18 -0.11
CA ALA A 522 14.25 -4.56 -1.30
C ALA A 522 13.96 -3.05 -1.37
N LEU A 523 12.76 -2.61 -0.95
CA LEU A 523 12.47 -1.17 -0.85
C LEU A 523 13.37 -0.48 0.18
N ALA A 524 13.57 -1.07 1.36
CA ALA A 524 14.48 -0.53 2.37
C ALA A 524 15.88 -0.35 1.79
N TYR A 525 16.41 -1.38 1.11
CA TYR A 525 17.67 -1.29 0.38
C TYR A 525 17.69 -0.17 -0.66
N CYS A 526 16.61 -0.01 -1.47
CA CYS A 526 16.52 1.06 -2.46
C CYS A 526 16.55 2.46 -1.84
N ASN A 527 15.88 2.64 -0.69
CA ASN A 527 15.87 3.91 0.04
C ASN A 527 17.23 4.25 0.66
N ASP A 528 18.02 3.23 1.04
CA ASP A 528 19.37 3.44 1.57
C ASP A 528 20.39 3.84 0.48
N LEU A 529 20.05 3.64 -0.82
CA LEU A 529 20.92 4.01 -1.94
C LEU A 529 20.87 5.48 -2.34
N THR A 530 19.85 6.22 -1.90
CA THR A 530 19.62 7.61 -2.31
C THR A 530 18.91 8.39 -1.22
N SER A 531 19.12 9.72 -1.21
CA SER A 531 18.40 10.64 -0.33
C SER A 531 17.01 11.05 -0.86
N CYS A 532 16.69 10.70 -2.12
CA CYS A 532 15.43 11.09 -2.74
C CYS A 532 14.31 10.05 -2.54
N ASP A 533 13.04 10.49 -2.55
CA ASP A 533 11.85 9.65 -2.35
C ASP A 533 11.45 8.81 -3.60
N ALA A 534 12.22 8.87 -4.69
CA ALA A 534 11.86 8.22 -5.94
C ALA A 534 11.60 6.70 -5.82
N PRO A 535 12.41 5.92 -5.07
CA PRO A 535 12.13 4.49 -4.90
C PRO A 535 10.82 4.24 -4.13
N ALA A 536 10.59 5.00 -3.05
CA ALA A 536 9.37 4.86 -2.25
C ALA A 536 8.10 5.21 -3.06
N VAL A 537 8.15 6.25 -3.89
CA VAL A 537 7.06 6.66 -4.78
C VAL A 537 6.81 5.60 -5.87
N GLY A 538 7.88 5.11 -6.52
CA GLY A 538 7.78 4.04 -7.52
C GLY A 538 7.13 2.78 -6.94
N TYR A 539 7.61 2.34 -5.78
CA TYR A 539 7.05 1.20 -5.05
C TYR A 539 5.57 1.40 -4.72
N ALA A 540 5.22 2.52 -4.07
CA ALA A 540 3.86 2.80 -3.64
C ALA A 540 2.86 2.89 -4.80
N THR A 541 3.32 3.33 -5.98
CA THR A 541 2.48 3.44 -7.18
C THR A 541 2.06 2.08 -7.72
N VAL A 542 2.94 1.08 -7.70
CA VAL A 542 2.66 -0.23 -8.32
C VAL A 542 2.20 -1.28 -7.32
N TYR A 543 2.56 -1.15 -6.06
CA TYR A 543 2.27 -2.12 -5.00
C TYR A 543 0.78 -2.52 -4.91
N PRO A 544 -0.20 -1.59 -4.98
CA PRO A 544 -1.62 -1.94 -4.91
C PRO A 544 -2.06 -2.90 -6.01
N LEU A 545 -1.69 -2.61 -7.25
CA LEU A 545 -2.06 -3.44 -8.40
C LEU A 545 -1.34 -4.79 -8.37
N THR A 546 -0.05 -4.77 -8.08
CA THR A 546 0.74 -6.02 -8.04
C THR A 546 0.30 -6.96 -6.94
N MET A 547 -0.02 -6.44 -5.76
CA MET A 547 -0.56 -7.23 -4.67
C MET A 547 -1.86 -7.93 -5.09
N PHE A 548 -2.78 -7.21 -5.70
CA PHE A 548 -4.03 -7.75 -6.21
C PHE A 548 -3.80 -8.83 -7.29
N LEU A 549 -2.97 -8.53 -8.29
CA LEU A 549 -2.70 -9.46 -9.39
C LEU A 549 -2.01 -10.75 -8.91
N ARG A 550 -1.09 -10.66 -7.95
CA ARG A 550 -0.39 -11.84 -7.43
C ARG A 550 -1.31 -12.77 -6.64
N VAL A 551 -2.23 -12.22 -5.85
CA VAL A 551 -3.26 -13.01 -5.17
C VAL A 551 -4.15 -13.70 -6.22
N LEU A 552 -4.61 -12.95 -7.21
CA LEU A 552 -5.50 -13.46 -8.25
C LEU A 552 -4.81 -14.53 -9.13
N THR A 553 -3.58 -14.28 -9.57
CA THR A 553 -2.84 -15.24 -10.41
C THR A 553 -2.51 -16.52 -9.66
N ALA A 554 -2.19 -16.47 -8.37
CA ALA A 554 -1.95 -17.66 -7.56
C ALA A 554 -3.21 -18.53 -7.45
N GLN A 555 -4.38 -17.92 -7.25
CA GLN A 555 -5.66 -18.64 -7.25
C GLN A 555 -5.99 -19.24 -8.62
N ILE A 556 -5.85 -18.43 -9.70
CA ILE A 556 -6.16 -18.89 -11.06
C ILE A 556 -5.28 -20.08 -11.46
N LEU A 557 -3.98 -20.05 -11.11
CA LEU A 557 -3.08 -21.18 -11.44
C LEU A 557 -3.51 -22.48 -10.77
N ILE A 558 -3.91 -22.43 -9.50
CA ILE A 558 -4.43 -23.62 -8.80
C ILE A 558 -5.76 -24.07 -9.41
N LEU A 559 -6.69 -23.14 -9.68
CA LEU A 559 -8.01 -23.51 -10.21
C LEU A 559 -7.98 -24.01 -11.65
N ALA A 560 -7.00 -23.59 -12.46
CA ALA A 560 -6.92 -23.92 -13.87
C ALA A 560 -6.03 -25.15 -14.16
N LEU A 561 -5.03 -25.42 -13.31
CA LEU A 561 -4.00 -26.45 -13.55
C LEU A 561 -3.80 -27.39 -12.35
N GLY A 562 -4.49 -27.15 -11.22
CA GLY A 562 -4.40 -27.91 -9.98
C GLY A 562 -5.33 -29.12 -9.85
#